data_84b9ab78c701aa61080d07d6a3d6dcc3
#
_entry.id   84b9ab78c701aa61080d07d6a3d6dcc3
#
_cell.length_a   1.000
_cell.length_b   1.000
_cell.length_c   1.000
_cell.angle_alpha   90.00
_cell.angle_beta   90.00
_cell.angle_gamma   90.00
#
_symmetry.space_group_name_H-M   'P 1'
#
loop_
_entity.id
_entity.type
_entity.pdbx_description
1 polymer ?
#
loop_
_entity_poly.entity_id
_entity_poly.type
_entity_poly.pdbx_seq_one_letter_code
_entity_poly.pdbx_strand_id
1 'polypeptide(L)'
;GARIYTGAKQALEEELSNVAFLRTSIEIIDRFFDANEVQEIWLTFSDPQMKNYHKRLTSTFFMNRYRHFLVDGGIVHLKTDSNFLFTYTTYMVNVNSLPVLFRTEDLYGNELKEGAKTAENEMDENTREILGIHTYYENQWIERGLNIKYMKFQLPSESELKEPEVEIELDDYRSYKRPKRSGLATSK
;
A
#
# COMPACT_ATOMS: atom_id res chain seq x y z
N GLY A 1 -18.95 -4.19 -6.09
CA GLY A 1 -18.88 -5.06 -7.23
C GLY A 1 -18.58 -6.51 -6.90
N ALA A 2 -18.41 -7.35 -7.90
CA ALA A 2 -18.29 -8.80 -7.78
C ALA A 2 -17.22 -9.26 -6.75
N ARG A 3 -16.07 -8.61 -6.69
CA ARG A 3 -14.98 -8.99 -5.76
C ARG A 3 -15.35 -8.86 -4.28
N ILE A 4 -16.03 -7.77 -3.88
CA ILE A 4 -16.52 -7.61 -2.50
C ILE A 4 -17.56 -8.67 -2.18
N TYR A 5 -18.46 -8.95 -3.13
CA TYR A 5 -19.46 -10.00 -2.96
C TYR A 5 -18.80 -11.37 -2.72
N THR A 6 -17.78 -11.73 -3.52
CA THR A 6 -17.06 -12.99 -3.34
C THR A 6 -16.37 -13.06 -1.97
N GLY A 7 -15.67 -12.01 -1.56
CA GLY A 7 -15.01 -11.97 -0.25
C GLY A 7 -16.01 -12.03 0.91
N ALA A 8 -17.11 -11.28 0.83
CA ALA A 8 -18.13 -11.29 1.87
C ALA A 8 -18.85 -12.65 1.95
N LYS A 9 -19.10 -13.30 0.81
CA LYS A 9 -19.67 -14.65 0.78
C LYS A 9 -18.74 -15.66 1.44
N GLN A 10 -17.43 -15.63 1.09
CA GLN A 10 -16.44 -16.51 1.69
C GLN A 10 -16.34 -16.27 3.20
N ALA A 11 -16.30 -15.02 3.66
CA ALA A 11 -16.26 -14.68 5.08
C ALA A 11 -17.46 -15.25 5.85
N LEU A 12 -18.63 -15.24 5.25
CA LEU A 12 -19.83 -15.87 5.84
C LEU A 12 -19.76 -17.40 5.86
N GLU A 13 -19.25 -18.01 4.79
CA GLU A 13 -19.09 -19.47 4.68
C GLU A 13 -18.04 -20.01 5.65
N GLU A 14 -16.99 -19.22 5.93
CA GLU A 14 -15.93 -19.54 6.87
C GLU A 14 -16.19 -19.02 8.30
N GLU A 15 -17.34 -18.44 8.56
CA GLU A 15 -17.78 -17.91 9.86
C GLU A 15 -16.78 -16.87 10.45
N LEU A 16 -16.14 -16.05 9.61
CA LEU A 16 -15.21 -15.02 10.05
C LEU A 16 -15.95 -13.85 10.71
N SER A 17 -15.84 -13.72 12.01
CA SER A 17 -16.52 -12.67 12.80
C SER A 17 -15.71 -11.36 12.91
N ASN A 18 -14.44 -11.38 12.52
CA ASN A 18 -13.49 -10.27 12.65
C ASN A 18 -13.22 -9.54 11.33
N VAL A 19 -14.07 -9.68 10.32
CA VAL A 19 -13.92 -9.05 9.02
C VAL A 19 -15.15 -8.20 8.66
N ALA A 20 -14.90 -7.03 8.06
CA ALA A 20 -15.93 -6.18 7.49
C ALA A 20 -15.49 -5.66 6.11
N PHE A 21 -16.45 -5.35 5.24
CA PHE A 21 -16.19 -4.85 3.89
C PHE A 21 -16.84 -3.48 3.70
N LEU A 22 -16.01 -2.47 3.46
CA LEU A 22 -16.45 -1.13 3.14
C LEU A 22 -16.11 -0.80 1.68
N ARG A 23 -17.11 -0.38 0.89
CA ARG A 23 -16.89 0.14 -0.45
C ARG A 23 -17.26 1.61 -0.51
N THR A 24 -16.25 2.45 -0.52
CA THR A 24 -16.41 3.90 -0.58
C THR A 24 -15.34 4.54 -1.47
N SER A 25 -15.41 5.85 -1.68
CA SER A 25 -14.30 6.63 -2.21
C SER A 25 -13.28 6.85 -1.11
N ILE A 26 -12.01 6.64 -1.42
CA ILE A 26 -10.93 6.82 -0.43
C ILE A 26 -10.81 8.27 0.06
N GLU A 27 -11.26 9.23 -0.74
CA GLU A 27 -11.25 10.65 -0.39
C GLU A 27 -12.20 11.01 0.77
N ILE A 28 -13.10 10.10 1.14
CA ILE A 28 -14.04 10.30 2.26
C ILE A 28 -13.95 9.19 3.31
N ILE A 29 -12.85 8.44 3.34
CA ILE A 29 -12.67 7.31 4.26
C ILE A 29 -12.76 7.72 5.73
N ASP A 30 -12.33 8.93 6.06
CA ASP A 30 -12.38 9.55 7.38
C ASP A 30 -13.79 9.77 7.92
N ARG A 31 -14.84 9.58 7.11
CA ARG A 31 -16.25 9.66 7.55
C ARG A 31 -16.79 8.35 8.10
N PHE A 32 -16.02 7.29 8.03
CA PHE A 32 -16.45 5.93 8.39
C PHE A 32 -15.76 5.41 9.65
N PHE A 33 -14.83 6.15 10.20
CA PHE A 33 -14.08 5.79 11.40
C PHE A 33 -14.03 6.97 12.36
N ASP A 34 -14.10 6.67 13.65
CA ASP A 34 -13.91 7.64 14.72
C ASP A 34 -12.40 7.88 14.98
N ALA A 35 -12.08 8.95 15.70
CA ALA A 35 -10.70 9.26 16.06
C ALA A 35 -10.08 8.13 16.89
N ASN A 36 -8.86 7.72 16.54
CA ASN A 36 -8.10 6.64 17.18
C ASN A 36 -8.77 5.25 17.10
N GLU A 37 -9.60 5.01 16.09
CA GLU A 37 -10.27 3.73 15.91
C GLU A 37 -9.40 2.70 15.17
N VAL A 38 -8.45 3.15 14.35
CA VAL A 38 -7.61 2.30 13.50
C VAL A 38 -6.17 2.29 14.02
N GLN A 39 -5.56 1.13 14.18
CA GLN A 39 -4.16 0.96 14.61
C GLN A 39 -3.20 0.88 13.43
N GLU A 40 -3.62 0.24 12.33
CA GLU A 40 -2.76 0.00 11.18
C GLU A 40 -3.51 0.19 9.86
N ILE A 41 -2.81 0.71 8.86
CA ILE A 41 -3.32 0.87 7.50
C ILE A 41 -2.41 0.10 6.54
N TRP A 42 -2.98 -0.81 5.76
CA TRP A 42 -2.27 -1.58 4.75
C TRP A 42 -2.60 -1.10 3.34
N LEU A 43 -1.61 -0.50 2.67
CA LEU A 43 -1.68 -0.05 1.29
C LEU A 43 -1.03 -1.10 0.39
N THR A 44 -1.85 -2.01 -0.15
CA THR A 44 -1.37 -3.14 -0.94
C THR A 44 -1.65 -2.91 -2.43
N PHE A 45 -0.59 -2.84 -3.25
CA PHE A 45 -0.64 -2.71 -4.71
C PHE A 45 -1.53 -1.56 -5.22
N SER A 46 -1.55 -0.45 -4.47
CA SER A 46 -2.26 0.76 -4.87
C SER A 46 -1.66 1.35 -6.15
N ASP A 47 -2.49 2.09 -6.91
CA ASP A 47 -2.03 2.79 -8.10
C ASP A 47 -1.01 3.88 -7.69
N PRO A 48 0.21 3.91 -8.28
CA PRO A 48 1.25 4.87 -7.92
C PRO A 48 0.88 6.32 -8.22
N GLN A 49 -0.14 6.59 -9.06
CA GLN A 49 -0.60 7.92 -9.39
C GLN A 49 0.56 8.86 -9.75
N MET A 50 1.41 8.41 -10.70
CA MET A 50 2.68 9.05 -11.04
C MET A 50 2.55 10.54 -11.41
N LYS A 51 1.40 10.93 -11.99
CA LYS A 51 1.14 12.31 -12.45
C LYS A 51 0.31 13.16 -11.49
N ASN A 52 -0.23 12.56 -10.41
CA ASN A 52 -1.15 13.25 -9.52
C ASN A 52 -0.95 12.82 -8.07
N TYR A 53 -0.15 13.58 -7.33
CA TYR A 53 0.18 13.25 -5.94
C TYR A 53 -1.05 13.31 -5.02
N HIS A 54 -2.04 14.16 -5.28
CA HIS A 54 -3.28 14.22 -4.49
C HIS A 54 -4.11 12.92 -4.54
N LYS A 55 -3.86 12.06 -5.53
CA LYS A 55 -4.50 10.74 -5.64
C LYS A 55 -3.62 9.60 -5.15
N ARG A 56 -2.36 9.88 -4.81
CA ARG A 56 -1.40 8.88 -4.35
C ARG A 56 -1.63 8.57 -2.88
N LEU A 57 -1.95 7.32 -2.54
CA LEU A 57 -2.36 6.94 -1.18
C LEU A 57 -1.28 7.11 -0.11
N THR A 58 -0.01 7.25 -0.50
CA THR A 58 1.11 7.56 0.41
C THR A 58 1.50 9.04 0.41
N SER A 59 0.74 9.94 -0.24
CA SER A 59 1.02 11.38 -0.22
C SER A 59 0.70 12.00 1.13
N THR A 60 1.29 13.16 1.39
CA THR A 60 1.00 13.95 2.59
C THR A 60 -0.48 14.32 2.70
N PHE A 61 -1.17 14.48 1.55
CA PHE A 61 -2.62 14.70 1.51
C PHE A 61 -3.39 13.53 2.18
N PHE A 62 -3.03 12.28 1.85
CA PHE A 62 -3.67 11.11 2.47
C PHE A 62 -3.14 10.82 3.86
N MET A 63 -1.83 11.03 4.14
CA MET A 63 -1.30 10.91 5.50
C MET A 63 -2.06 11.82 6.48
N ASN A 64 -2.31 13.08 6.12
CA ASN A 64 -3.11 13.99 6.94
C ASN A 64 -4.56 13.49 7.13
N ARG A 65 -5.14 12.86 6.12
CA ARG A 65 -6.49 12.26 6.21
C ARG A 65 -6.50 11.04 7.14
N TYR A 66 -5.50 10.17 7.06
CA TYR A 66 -5.40 8.99 7.91
C TYR A 66 -5.25 9.36 9.39
N ARG A 67 -4.60 10.45 9.71
CA ARG A 67 -4.47 10.96 11.09
C ARG A 67 -5.80 11.25 11.79
N HIS A 68 -6.88 11.45 11.04
CA HIS A 68 -8.19 11.71 11.62
C HIS A 68 -8.74 10.48 12.37
N PHE A 69 -8.35 9.29 11.99
CA PHE A 69 -8.88 8.05 12.54
C PHE A 69 -7.80 7.05 13.00
N LEU A 70 -6.56 7.24 12.58
CA LEU A 70 -5.43 6.41 13.01
C LEU A 70 -5.02 6.83 14.43
N VAL A 71 -4.66 5.86 15.28
CA VAL A 71 -4.07 6.16 16.60
C VAL A 71 -2.78 6.95 16.45
N ASP A 72 -2.40 7.73 17.47
CA ASP A 72 -1.11 8.43 17.44
C ASP A 72 0.05 7.45 17.31
N GLY A 73 0.95 7.70 16.36
CA GLY A 73 2.03 6.76 16.03
C GLY A 73 1.56 5.45 15.41
N GLY A 74 0.30 5.38 14.96
CA GLY A 74 -0.24 4.22 14.26
C GLY A 74 0.56 3.88 13.00
N ILE A 75 0.43 2.65 12.52
CA ILE A 75 1.35 2.10 11.53
C ILE A 75 0.75 2.18 10.12
N VAL A 76 1.57 2.59 9.17
CA VAL A 76 1.24 2.52 7.75
C VAL A 76 2.17 1.52 7.07
N HIS A 77 1.57 0.55 6.37
CA HIS A 77 2.25 -0.46 5.58
C HIS A 77 2.07 -0.16 4.10
N LEU A 78 3.16 -0.17 3.36
CA LEU A 78 3.16 -0.12 1.90
C LEU A 78 3.73 -1.43 1.35
N LYS A 79 2.94 -2.18 0.57
CA LYS A 79 3.38 -3.34 -0.21
C LYS A 79 3.13 -3.05 -1.68
N THR A 80 4.17 -3.00 -2.52
CA THR A 80 4.04 -2.55 -3.91
C THR A 80 5.08 -3.18 -4.85
N ASP A 81 4.69 -3.36 -6.11
CA ASP A 81 5.58 -3.67 -7.22
C ASP A 81 6.24 -2.39 -7.81
N SER A 82 5.66 -1.22 -7.56
CA SER A 82 6.04 0.06 -8.15
C SER A 82 7.33 0.63 -7.54
N ASN A 83 8.37 0.78 -8.36
CA ASN A 83 9.58 1.51 -7.98
C ASN A 83 9.27 2.97 -7.68
N PHE A 84 8.46 3.60 -8.53
CA PHE A 84 8.06 4.98 -8.36
C PHE A 84 7.37 5.21 -7.01
N LEU A 85 6.36 4.40 -6.67
CA LEU A 85 5.61 4.58 -5.43
C LEU A 85 6.47 4.34 -4.20
N PHE A 86 7.33 3.33 -4.23
CA PHE A 86 8.25 3.03 -3.14
C PHE A 86 9.28 4.14 -2.93
N THR A 87 9.90 4.62 -4.01
CA THR A 87 10.87 5.73 -3.99
C THR A 87 10.22 7.02 -3.47
N TYR A 88 9.03 7.36 -3.99
CA TYR A 88 8.28 8.51 -3.50
C TYR A 88 7.99 8.40 -1.99
N THR A 89 7.51 7.25 -1.53
CA THR A 89 7.19 7.05 -0.11
C THR A 89 8.44 7.14 0.74
N THR A 90 9.58 6.65 0.26
CA THR A 90 10.88 6.80 0.92
C THR A 90 11.26 8.28 1.10
N TYR A 91 11.11 9.10 0.07
CA TYR A 91 11.35 10.54 0.19
C TYR A 91 10.35 11.21 1.15
N MET A 92 9.08 10.84 1.07
CA MET A 92 8.03 11.39 1.94
C MET A 92 8.31 11.10 3.41
N VAL A 93 8.65 9.88 3.79
CA VAL A 93 8.98 9.54 5.18
C VAL A 93 10.28 10.21 5.65
N ASN A 94 11.28 10.32 4.77
CA ASN A 94 12.57 10.94 5.11
C ASN A 94 12.44 12.46 5.34
N VAL A 95 11.77 13.20 4.42
CA VAL A 95 11.62 14.66 4.54
C VAL A 95 10.80 15.07 5.77
N ASN A 96 9.93 14.16 6.24
CA ASN A 96 9.11 14.35 7.43
C ASN A 96 9.69 13.67 8.68
N SER A 97 10.87 13.05 8.58
CA SER A 97 11.50 12.32 9.69
C SER A 97 10.58 11.30 10.36
N LEU A 98 9.70 10.65 9.59
CA LEU A 98 8.78 9.64 10.12
C LEU A 98 9.56 8.38 10.52
N PRO A 99 9.28 7.75 11.68
CA PRO A 99 9.97 6.55 12.11
C PRO A 99 9.70 5.38 11.15
N VAL A 100 10.73 4.92 10.43
CA VAL A 100 10.67 3.73 9.58
C VAL A 100 11.03 2.52 10.43
N LEU A 101 10.08 1.60 10.59
CA LEU A 101 10.24 0.39 11.39
C LEU A 101 10.85 -0.76 10.57
N PHE A 102 10.54 -0.81 9.29
CA PHE A 102 11.10 -1.79 8.35
C PHE A 102 11.02 -1.28 6.91
N ARG A 103 12.01 -1.61 6.09
CA ARG A 103 12.04 -1.28 4.67
C ARG A 103 12.85 -2.27 3.87
N THR A 104 12.31 -2.76 2.75
CA THR A 104 13.02 -3.59 1.78
C THR A 104 12.58 -3.30 0.35
N GLU A 105 13.51 -3.40 -0.60
CA GLU A 105 13.25 -3.32 -2.04
C GLU A 105 12.98 -4.69 -2.67
N ASP A 106 13.21 -5.77 -1.93
CA ASP A 106 12.99 -7.14 -2.36
C ASP A 106 12.47 -8.00 -1.20
N LEU A 107 11.15 -7.98 -1.02
CA LEU A 107 10.47 -8.64 0.09
C LEU A 107 10.69 -10.16 0.09
N TYR A 108 10.83 -10.79 -1.07
CA TYR A 108 10.93 -12.25 -1.22
C TYR A 108 12.32 -12.74 -1.60
N GLY A 109 13.28 -11.83 -1.72
CA GLY A 109 14.67 -12.13 -1.99
C GLY A 109 15.43 -12.62 -0.76
N ASN A 110 16.63 -12.12 -0.56
CA ASN A 110 17.52 -12.60 0.51
C ASN A 110 17.09 -12.18 1.93
N GLU A 111 16.22 -11.21 2.09
CA GLU A 111 15.89 -10.62 3.40
C GLU A 111 14.86 -11.41 4.21
N LEU A 112 14.04 -12.25 3.58
CA LEU A 112 13.15 -13.20 4.28
C LEU A 112 13.80 -14.56 4.54
N LYS A 113 15.00 -14.82 4.00
CA LYS A 113 15.75 -16.02 4.34
C LYS A 113 16.32 -15.91 5.75
N GLU A 114 16.14 -16.96 6.55
CA GLU A 114 16.68 -17.05 7.90
C GLU A 114 18.14 -16.56 7.96
N GLY A 115 18.40 -15.52 8.75
CA GLY A 115 19.75 -15.08 9.09
C GLY A 115 20.14 -13.65 8.78
N ALA A 116 19.39 -12.87 8.03
CA ALA A 116 19.70 -11.44 7.79
C ALA A 116 19.17 -10.57 8.96
N LYS A 117 19.76 -10.72 10.13
CA LYS A 117 19.48 -9.86 11.29
C LYS A 117 20.43 -8.67 11.27
N THR A 118 19.96 -7.52 10.78
CA THR A 118 20.51 -6.25 11.23
C THR A 118 19.55 -5.68 12.29
N ALA A 119 20.06 -5.17 13.40
CA ALA A 119 19.31 -4.72 14.58
C ALA A 119 18.27 -3.60 14.30
N GLU A 120 18.24 -3.06 13.09
CA GLU A 120 17.34 -2.01 12.64
C GLU A 120 16.17 -2.52 11.79
N ASN A 121 16.10 -3.82 11.47
CA ASN A 121 15.16 -4.40 10.52
C ASN A 121 14.54 -5.71 11.03
N GLU A 122 14.13 -5.78 12.30
CA GLU A 122 13.44 -6.97 12.81
C GLU A 122 11.95 -6.90 12.47
N MET A 123 11.53 -7.73 11.50
CA MET A 123 10.11 -7.90 11.19
C MET A 123 9.46 -8.81 12.23
N ASP A 124 8.40 -8.33 12.88
CA ASP A 124 7.62 -9.15 13.79
C ASP A 124 6.96 -10.34 13.06
N GLU A 125 6.71 -11.42 13.81
CA GLU A 125 6.21 -12.68 13.27
C GLU A 125 4.84 -12.53 12.61
N ASN A 126 3.93 -11.76 13.20
CA ASN A 126 2.61 -11.50 12.67
C ASN A 126 2.69 -10.76 11.31
N THR A 127 3.50 -9.72 11.22
CA THR A 127 3.75 -9.00 9.95
C THR A 127 4.34 -9.95 8.89
N ARG A 128 5.25 -10.84 9.28
CA ARG A 128 5.87 -11.82 8.37
C ARG A 128 4.85 -12.82 7.84
N GLU A 129 3.98 -13.33 8.70
CA GLU A 129 2.90 -14.25 8.32
C GLU A 129 1.95 -13.60 7.31
N ILE A 130 1.48 -12.36 7.59
CA ILE A 130 0.62 -11.60 6.68
C ILE A 130 1.29 -11.37 5.33
N LEU A 131 2.57 -11.01 5.32
CA LEU A 131 3.33 -10.76 4.09
C LEU A 131 3.60 -12.03 3.28
N GLY A 132 3.55 -13.20 3.92
CA GLY A 132 3.61 -14.52 3.27
C GLY A 132 2.37 -14.85 2.44
N ILE A 133 1.26 -14.14 2.64
CA ILE A 133 0.05 -14.31 1.84
C ILE A 133 0.21 -13.58 0.51
N HIS A 134 0.33 -14.33 -0.58
CA HIS A 134 0.49 -13.77 -1.92
C HIS A 134 -0.86 -13.57 -2.60
N THR A 135 -1.07 -12.39 -3.17
CA THR A 135 -2.22 -12.16 -4.04
C THR A 135 -1.98 -12.75 -5.44
N TYR A 136 -3.05 -13.04 -6.17
CA TYR A 136 -2.96 -13.51 -7.56
C TYR A 136 -2.13 -12.56 -8.46
N TYR A 137 -2.31 -11.26 -8.32
CA TYR A 137 -1.56 -10.27 -9.13
C TYR A 137 -0.09 -10.20 -8.70
N GLU A 138 0.20 -10.38 -7.44
CA GLU A 138 1.56 -10.40 -6.91
C GLU A 138 2.38 -11.53 -7.50
N ASN A 139 1.82 -12.74 -7.55
CA ASN A 139 2.47 -13.88 -8.20
C ASN A 139 2.80 -13.60 -9.67
N GLN A 140 1.90 -12.92 -10.41
CA GLN A 140 2.16 -12.52 -11.79
C GLN A 140 3.34 -11.54 -11.93
N TRP A 141 3.55 -10.64 -10.97
CA TRP A 141 4.69 -9.72 -10.97
C TRP A 141 6.00 -10.45 -10.62
N ILE A 142 5.96 -11.34 -9.63
CA ILE A 142 7.11 -12.18 -9.26
C ILE A 142 7.54 -13.08 -10.43
N GLU A 143 6.59 -13.72 -11.12
CA GLU A 143 6.86 -14.53 -12.31
C GLU A 143 7.50 -13.74 -13.46
N ARG A 144 7.26 -12.43 -13.52
CA ARG A 144 7.88 -11.51 -14.48
C ARG A 144 9.22 -10.95 -14.05
N GLY A 145 9.74 -11.40 -12.90
CA GLY A 145 11.02 -10.95 -12.33
C GLY A 145 10.97 -9.58 -11.69
N LEU A 146 9.79 -9.08 -11.29
CA LEU A 146 9.66 -7.84 -10.56
C LEU A 146 9.75 -8.10 -9.06
N ASN A 147 10.61 -7.35 -8.38
CA ASN A 147 10.70 -7.40 -6.92
C ASN A 147 9.50 -6.71 -6.28
N ILE A 148 8.97 -7.32 -5.25
CA ILE A 148 7.96 -6.69 -4.39
C ILE A 148 8.68 -5.93 -3.28
N LYS A 149 8.30 -4.68 -3.12
CA LYS A 149 8.87 -3.76 -2.13
C LYS A 149 7.92 -3.63 -0.95
N TYR A 150 8.49 -3.45 0.23
CA TYR A 150 7.71 -3.27 1.43
C TYR A 150 8.33 -2.22 2.35
N MET A 151 7.46 -1.42 2.98
CA MET A 151 7.83 -0.44 3.99
C MET A 151 6.78 -0.41 5.09
N LYS A 152 7.24 -0.34 6.34
CA LYS A 152 6.43 -0.19 7.56
C LYS A 152 6.95 1.05 8.30
N PHE A 153 6.09 2.04 8.54
CA PHE A 153 6.47 3.27 9.23
C PHE A 153 5.36 3.76 10.14
N GLN A 154 5.71 4.57 11.15
CA GLN A 154 4.77 5.21 12.05
C GLN A 154 4.31 6.56 11.50
N LEU A 155 3.06 6.90 11.76
CA LEU A 155 2.46 8.18 11.41
C LEU A 155 2.02 8.92 12.68
N PRO A 156 2.87 9.80 13.26
CA PRO A 156 2.50 10.62 14.41
C PRO A 156 1.35 11.58 14.08
N SER A 157 0.48 11.83 15.02
CA SER A 157 -0.68 12.72 14.85
C SER A 157 -0.28 14.20 14.73
N GLU A 158 0.79 14.59 15.41
CA GLU A 158 1.23 15.98 15.51
C GLU A 158 2.52 16.23 14.72
N SER A 159 2.40 16.72 13.50
CA SER A 159 3.47 17.35 12.75
C SER A 159 2.92 17.91 11.44
N GLU A 160 3.44 19.05 11.01
CA GLU A 160 3.17 19.53 9.65
C GLU A 160 3.94 18.64 8.65
N LEU A 161 3.21 17.97 7.75
CA LEU A 161 3.83 17.13 6.73
C LEU A 161 4.18 17.93 5.49
N LYS A 162 5.43 17.80 5.05
CA LYS A 162 5.96 18.42 3.84
C LYS A 162 5.93 17.42 2.69
N GLU A 163 5.38 17.82 1.57
CA GLU A 163 5.42 17.06 0.33
C GLU A 163 6.85 17.03 -0.22
N PRO A 164 7.40 15.87 -0.62
CA PRO A 164 8.75 15.82 -1.20
C PRO A 164 8.78 16.47 -2.59
N GLU A 165 9.73 17.37 -2.79
CA GLU A 165 10.00 18.02 -4.08
C GLU A 165 11.15 17.28 -4.78
N VAL A 166 10.83 16.16 -5.46
CA VAL A 166 11.83 15.34 -6.14
C VAL A 166 11.32 14.85 -7.50
N GLU A 167 12.21 14.76 -8.47
CA GLU A 167 11.94 14.06 -9.72
C GLU A 167 12.22 12.56 -9.52
N ILE A 168 11.26 11.72 -9.86
CA ILE A 168 11.33 10.27 -9.72
C ILE A 168 11.07 9.64 -11.09
N GLU A 169 11.92 8.69 -11.45
CA GLU A 169 11.75 7.92 -12.68
C GLU A 169 10.39 7.19 -12.68
N LEU A 170 9.70 7.26 -13.82
CA LEU A 170 8.38 6.65 -13.95
C LEU A 170 8.49 5.15 -14.19
N ASP A 171 7.52 4.40 -13.69
CA ASP A 171 7.43 2.95 -13.92
C ASP A 171 7.06 2.63 -15.37
N ASP A 172 8.00 2.21 -16.20
CA ASP A 172 7.80 1.94 -17.63
C ASP A 172 6.83 0.78 -17.86
N TYR A 173 6.89 -0.29 -17.07
CA TYR A 173 6.05 -1.48 -17.24
C TYR A 173 4.55 -1.23 -16.99
N ARG A 174 4.19 -0.20 -16.23
CA ARG A 174 2.80 0.24 -16.01
C ARG A 174 2.28 1.09 -17.17
N SER A 175 3.18 1.60 -17.99
CA SER A 175 2.87 2.35 -19.23
C SER A 175 2.43 1.44 -20.36
N TYR A 176 2.67 0.13 -20.30
CA TYR A 176 2.21 -0.82 -21.30
C TYR A 176 0.68 -0.93 -21.28
N LYS A 177 0.08 -0.12 -22.15
CA LYS A 177 -1.24 -0.15 -22.76
C LYS A 177 -2.20 -1.19 -22.15
N ARG A 178 -3.19 -0.71 -21.40
CA ARG A 178 -4.50 -1.36 -21.49
C ARG A 178 -4.81 -1.50 -23.00
N PRO A 179 -5.05 -2.72 -23.53
CA PRO A 179 -5.50 -2.84 -24.91
C PRO A 179 -6.74 -1.95 -25.02
N LYS A 180 -6.70 -0.97 -25.96
CA LYS A 180 -7.90 -0.22 -26.33
C LYS A 180 -8.96 -1.29 -26.62
N ARG A 181 -10.03 -1.33 -25.83
CA ARG A 181 -11.22 -2.09 -26.21
C ARG A 181 -11.58 -1.55 -27.58
N SER A 182 -11.32 -2.33 -28.61
CA SER A 182 -11.75 -2.05 -29.97
C SER A 182 -13.26 -1.82 -29.91
N GLY A 183 -13.68 -0.60 -30.17
CA GLY A 183 -15.08 -0.28 -30.34
C GLY A 183 -15.63 -1.22 -31.40
N LEU A 184 -16.73 -1.89 -31.10
CA LEU A 184 -17.57 -2.56 -32.07
C LEU A 184 -17.87 -1.54 -33.16
N ALA A 185 -17.33 -1.79 -34.36
CA ALA A 185 -17.75 -1.10 -35.55
C ALA A 185 -19.23 -1.47 -35.79
N THR A 186 -20.11 -0.51 -35.64
CA THR A 186 -21.45 -0.60 -36.17
C THR A 186 -21.33 -0.60 -37.71
N SER A 187 -21.46 -1.78 -38.32
CA SER A 187 -21.70 -1.86 -39.75
C SER A 187 -23.14 -1.44 -40.04
N LYS A 188 -23.28 -0.60 -41.05
CA LYS A 188 -24.55 -0.20 -41.65
C LYS A 188 -25.26 -1.43 -42.26
#